data_eb9197b5bef08cb0db44f44a9c021990
#
_entry.id   eb9197b5bef08cb0db44f44a9c021990
#
_cell.length_a   1.000
_cell.length_b   1.000
_cell.length_c   1.000
_cell.angle_alpha   90.00
_cell.angle_beta   90.00
_cell.angle_gamma   90.00
#
_symmetry.space_group_name_H-M   'P 1'
#
loop_
_entity.id
_entity.type
_entity.pdbx_description
1 polymer ?
#
loop_
_entity_poly.entity_id
_entity_poly.type
_entity_poly.pdbx_seq_one_letter_code
_entity_poly.pdbx_strand_id
1 'polypeptide(L)'
;MPTLRLCLAWCALLLAPLAAALELRPQAIAPDTWMLEADTGYFTPQNGGFLVNTAFIATDEGVVVIGSGPSRQFGERYRKLIEDTTGKRVLEVIITHKHPDHFLGNQAFRDVPIRADAKTTAMIKAEGEGLAENLYRLVGDGMRGTEALAPTAPLNVGVRNIGGHRLEFIAVPGHTQSDIAVFDHTTGVLFAIDQVFNQRTPTLPNADLAQWRQSLAQLAAVPFKLLVPGHGPVSRDAAPIAATRDYLDWLDATLRDAAERGLAPTEAMLLPIPERFAHWGEARAEWRRSIGFMYGRYERAALPWLSPPR
;
A
#
# COMPACT_ATOMS: atom_id res chain seq x y z
N MET A 1 16.13 -68.45 31.25
CA MET A 1 16.62 -67.63 30.12
C MET A 1 15.63 -66.47 29.92
N PRO A 2 15.92 -65.21 30.27
CA PRO A 2 15.03 -64.10 30.04
C PRO A 2 15.34 -63.46 28.68
N THR A 3 14.32 -63.34 27.85
CA THR A 3 14.34 -62.66 26.54
C THR A 3 14.35 -61.12 26.70
N LEU A 4 15.46 -60.54 26.27
CA LEU A 4 15.66 -59.10 26.23
C LEU A 4 14.79 -58.45 25.09
N ARG A 5 13.73 -57.71 25.42
CA ARG A 5 12.95 -56.92 24.45
C ARG A 5 13.62 -55.58 24.22
N LEU A 6 14.20 -55.39 23.04
CA LEU A 6 14.76 -54.12 22.57
C LEU A 6 13.60 -53.21 22.18
N CYS A 7 13.34 -52.14 22.95
CA CYS A 7 12.45 -51.06 22.57
C CYS A 7 13.24 -50.10 21.68
N LEU A 8 13.01 -50.14 20.35
CA LEU A 8 13.43 -49.09 19.42
C LEU A 8 12.50 -47.87 19.60
N ALA A 9 13.01 -46.84 20.26
CA ALA A 9 12.36 -45.53 20.28
C ALA A 9 12.57 -44.84 18.92
N TRP A 10 11.51 -44.71 18.13
CA TRP A 10 11.50 -43.89 16.94
C TRP A 10 11.43 -42.40 17.37
N CYS A 11 12.55 -41.69 17.30
CA CYS A 11 12.56 -40.23 17.32
C CYS A 11 12.07 -39.74 15.95
N ALA A 12 10.76 -39.47 15.83
CA ALA A 12 10.24 -38.69 14.72
C ALA A 12 10.74 -37.26 14.88
N LEU A 13 11.79 -36.90 14.16
CA LEU A 13 12.13 -35.49 13.95
C LEU A 13 10.95 -34.82 13.22
N LEU A 14 10.18 -34.06 13.95
CA LEU A 14 9.22 -33.10 13.36
C LEU A 14 10.05 -32.02 12.64
N LEU A 15 10.33 -32.27 11.37
CA LEU A 15 10.74 -31.22 10.44
C LEU A 15 9.53 -30.27 10.28
N ALA A 16 9.44 -29.24 11.15
CA ALA A 16 8.56 -28.12 10.88
C ALA A 16 8.94 -27.58 9.48
N PRO A 17 8.00 -27.40 8.56
CA PRO A 17 8.32 -26.79 7.29
C PRO A 17 8.92 -25.42 7.57
N LEU A 18 10.18 -25.20 7.17
CA LEU A 18 10.71 -23.84 7.07
C LEU A 18 9.74 -23.09 6.17
N ALA A 19 9.01 -22.14 6.73
CA ALA A 19 8.22 -21.22 5.92
C ALA A 19 9.18 -20.64 4.86
N ALA A 20 8.93 -20.93 3.61
CA ALA A 20 9.76 -20.42 2.52
C ALA A 20 9.76 -18.89 2.66
N ALA A 21 10.94 -18.31 2.87
CA ALA A 21 11.06 -16.87 3.00
C ALA A 21 10.52 -16.25 1.71
N LEU A 22 9.65 -15.24 1.83
CA LEU A 22 9.13 -14.49 0.69
C LEU A 22 10.29 -14.04 -0.21
N GLU A 23 10.35 -14.53 -1.44
CA GLU A 23 11.40 -14.18 -2.39
C GLU A 23 11.09 -12.82 -3.02
N LEU A 24 11.96 -11.84 -2.78
CA LEU A 24 11.84 -10.53 -3.39
C LEU A 24 12.55 -10.54 -4.75
N ARG A 25 11.82 -10.25 -5.83
CA ARG A 25 12.35 -10.24 -7.20
C ARG A 25 12.19 -8.85 -7.81
N PRO A 26 13.28 -8.08 -7.99
CA PRO A 26 13.20 -6.76 -8.60
C PRO A 26 12.98 -6.92 -10.11
N GLN A 27 12.00 -6.20 -10.62
CA GLN A 27 11.72 -6.09 -12.04
C GLN A 27 12.23 -4.75 -12.54
N ALA A 28 13.14 -4.73 -13.53
CA ALA A 28 13.53 -3.50 -14.21
C ALA A 28 12.35 -2.99 -15.06
N ILE A 29 11.84 -1.81 -14.74
CA ILE A 29 10.66 -1.22 -15.39
C ILE A 29 11.00 -0.05 -16.32
N ALA A 30 12.16 0.58 -16.09
CA ALA A 30 12.76 1.62 -16.92
C ALA A 30 14.27 1.66 -16.67
N PRO A 31 15.07 2.44 -17.43
CA PRO A 31 16.48 2.65 -17.11
C PRO A 31 16.65 3.08 -15.66
N ASP A 32 17.58 2.43 -14.96
CA ASP A 32 17.90 2.68 -13.56
C ASP A 32 16.73 2.66 -12.56
N THR A 33 15.63 2.00 -12.95
CA THR A 33 14.38 1.98 -12.18
C THR A 33 13.83 0.56 -12.06
N TRP A 34 13.59 0.11 -10.83
CA TRP A 34 13.04 -1.22 -10.52
C TRP A 34 11.83 -1.12 -9.60
N MET A 35 10.99 -2.13 -9.66
CA MET A 35 9.92 -2.34 -8.69
C MET A 35 9.90 -3.78 -8.19
N LEU A 36 9.30 -3.99 -7.04
CA LEU A 36 8.81 -5.27 -6.56
C LEU A 36 7.30 -5.26 -6.71
N GLU A 37 6.78 -6.15 -7.54
CA GLU A 37 5.34 -6.36 -7.67
C GLU A 37 4.85 -7.21 -6.49
N ALA A 38 3.83 -6.70 -5.81
CA ALA A 38 3.26 -7.34 -4.63
C ALA A 38 2.06 -8.22 -4.96
N ASP A 39 1.64 -9.03 -4.00
CA ASP A 39 0.40 -9.80 -4.03
C ASP A 39 -0.82 -8.85 -4.04
N THR A 40 -1.88 -9.23 -4.73
CA THR A 40 -3.16 -8.51 -4.76
C THR A 40 -4.18 -9.02 -3.72
N GLY A 41 -3.79 -9.94 -2.86
CA GLY A 41 -4.61 -10.50 -1.79
C GLY A 41 -4.75 -9.60 -0.57
N TYR A 42 -4.79 -10.22 0.61
CA TYR A 42 -4.87 -9.56 1.90
C TYR A 42 -3.65 -9.88 2.76
N PHE A 43 -3.46 -9.15 3.88
CA PHE A 43 -2.37 -9.38 4.82
C PHE A 43 -2.42 -10.80 5.39
N THR A 44 -1.36 -11.56 5.20
CA THR A 44 -1.22 -12.93 5.71
C THR A 44 0.18 -13.19 6.22
N PRO A 45 0.37 -14.23 7.08
CA PRO A 45 1.72 -14.70 7.44
C PRO A 45 2.54 -15.13 6.22
N GLN A 46 1.90 -15.68 5.18
CA GLN A 46 2.58 -16.22 3.99
C GLN A 46 3.21 -15.13 3.13
N ASN A 47 2.51 -14.00 2.93
CA ASN A 47 3.05 -12.87 2.18
C ASN A 47 3.84 -11.87 3.05
N GLY A 48 3.91 -12.11 4.37
CA GLY A 48 4.64 -11.23 5.30
C GLY A 48 4.11 -9.80 5.35
N GLY A 49 2.87 -9.57 4.89
CA GLY A 49 2.27 -8.25 4.78
C GLY A 49 2.66 -7.48 3.52
N PHE A 50 3.43 -8.06 2.59
CA PHE A 50 3.86 -7.41 1.35
C PHE A 50 2.73 -7.42 0.33
N LEU A 51 1.99 -6.32 0.25
CA LEU A 51 0.83 -6.12 -0.62
C LEU A 51 0.98 -4.91 -1.56
N VAL A 52 1.91 -4.01 -1.28
CA VAL A 52 2.10 -2.77 -2.03
C VAL A 52 3.30 -2.86 -2.95
N ASN A 53 3.17 -2.35 -4.15
CA ASN A 53 4.29 -2.19 -5.05
C ASN A 53 5.31 -1.21 -4.47
N THR A 54 6.51 -1.69 -4.17
CA THR A 54 7.64 -0.86 -3.77
C THR A 54 8.59 -0.67 -4.94
N ALA A 55 9.28 0.46 -4.99
CA ALA A 55 10.17 0.77 -6.11
C ALA A 55 11.47 1.45 -5.65
N PHE A 56 12.47 1.41 -6.51
CA PHE A 56 13.71 2.15 -6.28
C PHE A 56 14.33 2.64 -7.58
N ILE A 57 15.00 3.78 -7.50
CA ILE A 57 15.63 4.47 -8.61
C ILE A 57 17.11 4.64 -8.27
N ALA A 58 18.00 4.07 -9.08
CA ALA A 58 19.46 4.24 -8.94
C ALA A 58 19.88 5.54 -9.62
N THR A 59 20.36 6.48 -8.83
CA THR A 59 20.86 7.77 -9.29
C THR A 59 22.40 7.84 -9.18
N ASP A 60 23.02 8.88 -9.71
CA ASP A 60 24.49 9.07 -9.56
C ASP A 60 24.90 9.33 -8.11
N GLU A 61 23.98 9.79 -7.27
CA GLU A 61 24.22 10.10 -5.85
C GLU A 61 23.93 8.92 -4.91
N GLY A 62 23.23 7.88 -5.39
CA GLY A 62 22.76 6.73 -4.61
C GLY A 62 21.34 6.33 -4.99
N VAL A 63 20.71 5.48 -4.21
CA VAL A 63 19.39 4.95 -4.55
C VAL A 63 18.28 5.69 -3.80
N VAL A 64 17.27 6.19 -4.51
CA VAL A 64 16.01 6.71 -3.98
C VAL A 64 15.03 5.55 -3.88
N VAL A 65 14.50 5.29 -2.69
CA VAL A 65 13.55 4.20 -2.42
C VAL A 65 12.14 4.79 -2.24
N ILE A 66 11.13 4.20 -2.87
CA ILE A 66 9.73 4.59 -2.76
C ILE A 66 8.98 3.49 -2.00
N GLY A 67 8.59 3.80 -0.75
CA GLY A 67 8.03 2.84 0.19
C GLY A 67 9.08 1.92 0.81
N SER A 68 9.02 1.72 2.12
CA SER A 68 9.96 0.85 2.85
C SER A 68 9.41 -0.57 3.11
N GLY A 69 8.11 -0.78 2.82
CA GLY A 69 7.45 -2.06 3.01
C GLY A 69 6.79 -2.24 4.39
N PRO A 70 6.19 -3.42 4.62
CA PRO A 70 5.28 -3.69 5.74
C PRO A 70 5.95 -4.00 7.07
N SER A 71 7.26 -4.28 7.13
CA SER A 71 7.92 -4.68 8.37
C SER A 71 9.41 -4.42 8.35
N ARG A 72 10.03 -4.42 9.55
CA ARG A 72 11.49 -4.35 9.68
C ARG A 72 12.17 -5.46 8.90
N GLN A 73 11.71 -6.71 9.04
CA GLN A 73 12.31 -7.86 8.35
C GLN A 73 12.23 -7.74 6.83
N PHE A 74 11.10 -7.21 6.31
CA PHE A 74 10.98 -6.89 4.89
C PHE A 74 11.98 -5.80 4.50
N GLY A 75 12.00 -4.69 5.22
CA GLY A 75 12.88 -3.55 4.94
C GLY A 75 14.36 -3.93 4.91
N GLU A 76 14.83 -4.76 5.86
CA GLU A 76 16.21 -5.25 5.91
C GLU A 76 16.57 -6.06 4.65
N ARG A 77 15.69 -6.97 4.23
CA ARG A 77 15.89 -7.75 3.00
C ARG A 77 15.78 -6.90 1.74
N TYR A 78 14.84 -5.97 1.72
CA TYR A 78 14.63 -5.05 0.61
C TYR A 78 15.85 -4.13 0.42
N ARG A 79 16.39 -3.57 1.49
CA ARG A 79 17.61 -2.77 1.46
C ARG A 79 18.78 -3.56 0.88
N LYS A 80 19.01 -4.78 1.38
CA LYS A 80 20.05 -5.65 0.84
C LYS A 80 19.86 -5.92 -0.66
N LEU A 81 18.64 -6.22 -1.08
CA LEU A 81 18.29 -6.45 -2.47
C LEU A 81 18.61 -5.22 -3.35
N ILE A 82 18.26 -4.02 -2.89
CA ILE A 82 18.57 -2.76 -3.57
C ILE A 82 20.08 -2.60 -3.78
N GLU A 83 20.86 -2.78 -2.72
CA GLU A 83 22.31 -2.65 -2.75
C GLU A 83 22.97 -3.73 -3.62
N ASP A 84 22.50 -4.97 -3.56
CA ASP A 84 22.96 -6.07 -4.42
C ASP A 84 22.61 -5.84 -5.91
N THR A 85 21.43 -5.26 -6.20
CA THR A 85 20.96 -5.04 -7.57
C THR A 85 21.68 -3.87 -8.24
N THR A 86 21.93 -2.79 -7.50
CA THR A 86 22.44 -1.53 -8.05
C THR A 86 23.94 -1.31 -7.85
N GLY A 87 24.54 -2.03 -6.90
CA GLY A 87 25.91 -1.77 -6.44
C GLY A 87 26.05 -0.43 -5.70
N LYS A 88 24.94 0.26 -5.40
CA LYS A 88 24.90 1.58 -4.77
C LYS A 88 24.20 1.49 -3.43
N ARG A 89 24.61 2.34 -2.47
CA ARG A 89 23.90 2.46 -1.18
C ARG A 89 22.63 3.29 -1.32
N VAL A 90 21.68 3.08 -0.42
CA VAL A 90 20.48 3.89 -0.33
C VAL A 90 20.85 5.32 0.05
N LEU A 91 20.32 6.30 -0.68
CA LEU A 91 20.46 7.72 -0.46
C LEU A 91 19.38 8.25 0.48
N GLU A 92 18.13 7.93 0.17
CA GLU A 92 16.95 8.34 0.94
C GLU A 92 15.77 7.43 0.67
N VAL A 93 14.78 7.46 1.58
CA VAL A 93 13.49 6.76 1.44
C VAL A 93 12.37 7.77 1.37
N ILE A 94 11.44 7.59 0.44
CA ILE A 94 10.24 8.41 0.27
C ILE A 94 9.03 7.61 0.81
N ILE A 95 8.39 8.14 1.84
CA ILE A 95 7.12 7.61 2.36
C ILE A 95 5.99 8.47 1.81
N THR A 96 5.15 7.84 1.02
CA THR A 96 4.11 8.50 0.22
C THR A 96 2.87 8.85 1.03
N HIS A 97 2.52 8.01 2.00
CA HIS A 97 1.38 8.19 2.92
C HIS A 97 1.51 7.28 4.17
N LYS A 98 0.52 7.29 5.05
CA LYS A 98 0.58 6.69 6.39
C LYS A 98 0.25 5.20 6.49
N HIS A 99 -0.13 4.50 5.41
CA HIS A 99 -0.52 3.10 5.53
C HIS A 99 0.66 2.19 5.86
N PRO A 100 0.43 1.14 6.67
CA PRO A 100 1.51 0.39 7.32
C PRO A 100 2.41 -0.39 6.35
N ASP A 101 1.87 -0.85 5.23
CA ASP A 101 2.60 -1.55 4.17
C ASP A 101 3.60 -0.66 3.43
N HIS A 102 3.50 0.66 3.57
CA HIS A 102 4.44 1.63 2.97
C HIS A 102 5.57 2.04 3.89
N PHE A 103 5.39 2.04 5.24
CA PHE A 103 6.36 2.69 6.12
C PHE A 103 6.90 1.82 7.27
N LEU A 104 6.31 0.68 7.60
CA LEU A 104 6.78 -0.10 8.76
C LEU A 104 8.15 -0.74 8.57
N GLY A 105 8.70 -0.73 7.35
CA GLY A 105 10.09 -1.08 7.07
C GLY A 105 11.10 0.03 7.35
N ASN A 106 10.68 1.23 7.78
CA ASN A 106 11.54 2.40 8.00
C ASN A 106 12.75 2.12 8.90
N GLN A 107 12.62 1.21 9.88
CA GLN A 107 13.71 0.85 10.80
C GLN A 107 14.96 0.35 10.08
N ALA A 108 14.82 -0.31 8.92
CA ALA A 108 15.93 -0.79 8.11
C ALA A 108 16.73 0.34 7.43
N PHE A 109 16.18 1.55 7.42
CA PHE A 109 16.73 2.73 6.73
C PHE A 109 17.01 3.90 7.68
N ARG A 110 17.15 3.62 9.00
CA ARG A 110 17.30 4.66 10.04
C ARG A 110 18.53 5.53 9.90
N ASP A 111 19.52 5.09 9.16
CA ASP A 111 20.81 5.77 8.92
C ASP A 111 20.79 6.72 7.70
N VAL A 112 19.68 6.78 6.96
CA VAL A 112 19.48 7.71 5.85
C VAL A 112 18.23 8.56 6.06
N PRO A 113 18.06 9.70 5.37
CA PRO A 113 16.84 10.48 5.43
C PRO A 113 15.62 9.68 4.98
N ILE A 114 14.62 9.56 5.86
CA ILE A 114 13.29 9.03 5.55
C ILE A 114 12.36 10.23 5.40
N ARG A 115 11.88 10.47 4.18
CA ARG A 115 11.14 11.68 3.85
C ARG A 115 9.65 11.43 3.70
N ALA A 116 8.85 12.29 4.29
CA ALA A 116 7.42 12.40 4.04
C ALA A 116 6.98 13.86 4.20
N ASP A 117 5.79 14.18 3.68
CA ASP A 117 5.21 15.48 4.00
C ASP A 117 4.86 15.58 5.51
N ALA A 118 4.60 16.82 5.96
CA ALA A 118 4.39 17.10 7.38
C ALA A 118 3.14 16.41 7.93
N LYS A 119 2.06 16.28 7.14
CA LYS A 119 0.81 15.64 7.59
C LYS A 119 1.00 14.13 7.71
N THR A 120 1.60 13.48 6.71
CA THR A 120 1.95 12.05 6.76
C THR A 120 2.84 11.75 7.97
N THR A 121 3.87 12.58 8.21
CA THR A 121 4.74 12.44 9.38
C THR A 121 3.97 12.55 10.70
N ALA A 122 3.04 13.51 10.81
CA ALA A 122 2.22 13.71 12.00
C ALA A 122 1.26 12.52 12.22
N MET A 123 0.62 12.02 11.17
CA MET A 123 -0.28 10.87 11.23
C MET A 123 0.46 9.59 11.64
N ILE A 124 1.67 9.33 11.09
CA ILE A 124 2.48 8.17 11.49
C ILE A 124 2.91 8.27 12.96
N LYS A 125 3.27 9.45 13.44
CA LYS A 125 3.57 9.64 14.88
C LYS A 125 2.37 9.38 15.78
N ALA A 126 1.18 9.72 15.34
CA ALA A 126 -0.05 9.57 16.13
C ALA A 126 -0.62 8.15 16.09
N GLU A 127 -0.57 7.48 14.94
CA GLU A 127 -1.31 6.24 14.68
C GLU A 127 -0.39 5.02 14.44
N GLY A 128 0.89 5.25 14.21
CA GLY A 128 1.83 4.23 13.69
C GLY A 128 1.93 2.98 14.54
N GLU A 129 2.00 3.11 15.86
CA GLU A 129 2.06 1.95 16.77
C GLU A 129 0.79 1.10 16.69
N GLY A 130 -0.39 1.73 16.65
CA GLY A 130 -1.65 1.00 16.47
C GLY A 130 -1.74 0.28 15.11
N LEU A 131 -1.17 0.89 14.05
CA LEU A 131 -1.08 0.25 12.73
C LEU A 131 -0.11 -0.94 12.75
N ALA A 132 1.04 -0.82 13.42
CA ALA A 132 1.99 -1.92 13.59
C ALA A 132 1.39 -3.08 14.38
N GLU A 133 0.70 -2.79 15.50
CA GLU A 133 0.01 -3.80 16.30
C GLU A 133 -1.09 -4.52 15.51
N ASN A 134 -1.89 -3.76 14.73
CA ASN A 134 -2.91 -4.35 13.87
C ASN A 134 -2.30 -5.27 12.81
N LEU A 135 -1.21 -4.84 12.18
CA LEU A 135 -0.54 -5.66 11.17
C LEU A 135 0.12 -6.91 11.78
N TYR A 136 0.65 -6.80 13.02
CA TYR A 136 1.17 -7.95 13.75
C TYR A 136 0.10 -9.02 13.99
N ARG A 137 -1.15 -8.63 14.30
CA ARG A 137 -2.27 -9.57 14.48
C ARG A 137 -2.60 -10.34 13.20
N LEU A 138 -2.37 -9.74 12.04
CA LEU A 138 -2.68 -10.33 10.73
C LEU A 138 -1.53 -11.17 10.17
N VAL A 139 -0.30 -10.71 10.35
CA VAL A 139 0.91 -11.27 9.71
C VAL A 139 1.71 -12.15 10.68
N GLY A 140 1.64 -11.91 11.99
CA GLY A 140 2.35 -12.69 13.00
C GLY A 140 3.86 -12.47 12.98
N ASP A 141 4.63 -13.55 12.96
CA ASP A 141 6.10 -13.54 13.12
C ASP A 141 6.86 -12.71 12.08
N GLY A 142 6.29 -12.47 10.90
CA GLY A 142 6.86 -11.55 9.90
C GLY A 142 6.99 -10.11 10.39
N MET A 143 6.23 -9.76 11.42
CA MET A 143 6.25 -8.43 12.06
C MET A 143 7.18 -8.34 13.29
N ARG A 144 7.81 -9.44 13.71
CA ARG A 144 8.60 -9.48 14.95
C ARG A 144 9.70 -8.41 14.95
N GLY A 145 9.69 -7.57 16.00
CA GLY A 145 10.63 -6.47 16.18
C GLY A 145 10.36 -5.27 15.28
N THR A 146 9.19 -5.20 14.63
CA THR A 146 8.75 -4.03 13.87
C THR A 146 8.14 -3.01 14.82
N GLU A 147 8.64 -1.78 14.75
CA GLU A 147 8.19 -0.59 15.46
C GLU A 147 7.87 0.51 14.43
N ALA A 148 6.95 1.38 14.74
CA ALA A 148 6.58 2.48 13.87
C ALA A 148 7.61 3.62 13.95
N LEU A 149 8.64 3.56 13.11
CA LEU A 149 9.59 4.66 12.98
C LEU A 149 9.02 5.74 12.05
N ALA A 150 8.75 6.92 12.62
CA ALA A 150 8.28 8.07 11.85
C ALA A 150 9.36 8.62 10.89
N PRO A 151 8.95 9.24 9.76
CA PRO A 151 9.87 9.94 8.87
C PRO A 151 10.73 10.99 9.61
N THR A 152 12.00 11.10 9.20
CA THR A 152 13.03 11.92 9.86
C THR A 152 13.33 13.22 9.14
N ALA A 153 12.87 13.37 7.90
CA ALA A 153 13.13 14.54 7.06
C ALA A 153 11.89 14.97 6.27
N PRO A 154 11.73 16.28 5.99
CA PRO A 154 10.60 16.76 5.21
C PRO A 154 10.69 16.36 3.74
N LEU A 155 9.51 16.10 3.15
CA LEU A 155 9.29 16.01 1.70
C LEU A 155 8.37 17.15 1.29
N ASN A 156 8.85 18.02 0.41
CA ASN A 156 8.04 19.09 -0.17
C ASN A 156 7.56 18.68 -1.57
N VAL A 157 6.36 19.09 -1.93
CA VAL A 157 5.86 18.97 -3.32
C VAL A 157 6.73 19.80 -4.27
N GLY A 158 6.77 19.38 -5.54
CA GLY A 158 7.57 20.05 -6.57
C GLY A 158 8.70 19.17 -7.08
N VAL A 159 9.55 19.75 -7.89
CA VAL A 159 10.61 19.05 -8.61
C VAL A 159 11.93 19.08 -7.85
N ARG A 160 12.60 17.92 -7.77
CA ARG A 160 13.99 17.76 -7.30
C ARG A 160 14.80 17.05 -8.37
N ASN A 161 16.01 17.53 -8.61
CA ASN A 161 16.99 16.82 -9.42
C ASN A 161 17.90 16.04 -8.48
N ILE A 162 18.00 14.74 -8.67
CA ILE A 162 18.76 13.82 -7.82
C ILE A 162 19.58 12.93 -8.74
N GLY A 163 20.90 13.16 -8.81
CA GLY A 163 21.85 12.31 -9.52
C GLY A 163 21.42 11.86 -10.92
N GLY A 164 20.99 12.81 -11.79
CA GLY A 164 20.55 12.55 -13.16
C GLY A 164 19.06 12.30 -13.35
N HIS A 165 18.29 12.05 -12.29
CA HIS A 165 16.83 11.92 -12.33
C HIS A 165 16.14 13.22 -11.93
N ARG A 166 15.10 13.61 -12.68
CA ARG A 166 14.24 14.75 -12.38
C ARG A 166 12.94 14.24 -11.82
N LEU A 167 12.84 14.16 -10.48
CA LEU A 167 11.70 13.63 -9.75
C LEU A 167 10.74 14.76 -9.35
N GLU A 168 9.47 14.64 -9.70
CA GLU A 168 8.40 15.52 -9.25
C GLU A 168 7.55 14.82 -8.20
N PHE A 169 7.40 15.46 -7.04
CA PHE A 169 6.55 15.01 -5.94
C PHE A 169 5.23 15.78 -6.03
N ILE A 170 4.14 15.06 -6.26
CA ILE A 170 2.83 15.61 -6.58
C ILE A 170 1.88 15.29 -5.41
N ALA A 171 1.30 16.33 -4.79
CA ALA A 171 0.26 16.12 -3.78
C ALA A 171 -1.04 15.63 -4.42
N VAL A 172 -1.51 14.48 -3.98
CA VAL A 172 -2.69 13.78 -4.52
C VAL A 172 -3.55 13.20 -3.38
N PRO A 173 -4.07 14.07 -2.47
CA PRO A 173 -4.86 13.59 -1.32
C PRO A 173 -6.14 12.90 -1.76
N GLY A 174 -6.67 12.04 -0.92
CA GLY A 174 -7.97 11.40 -1.16
C GLY A 174 -8.04 9.94 -0.75
N HIS A 175 -6.99 9.16 -0.96
CA HIS A 175 -6.86 7.83 -0.37
C HIS A 175 -6.60 7.94 1.14
N THR A 176 -5.73 8.88 1.52
CA THR A 176 -5.61 9.40 2.88
C THR A 176 -5.71 10.93 2.86
N GLN A 177 -5.52 11.57 4.03
CA GLN A 177 -5.53 13.05 4.13
C GLN A 177 -4.29 13.70 3.48
N SER A 178 -3.26 12.91 3.19
CA SER A 178 -2.03 13.37 2.55
C SER A 178 -1.34 12.21 1.86
N ASP A 179 -1.29 12.30 0.55
CA ASP A 179 -0.71 11.30 -0.33
C ASP A 179 0.19 12.01 -1.35
N ILE A 180 1.36 11.45 -1.64
CA ILE A 180 2.33 12.00 -2.59
C ILE A 180 2.60 10.96 -3.68
N ALA A 181 2.26 11.27 -4.93
CA ALA A 181 2.72 10.53 -6.10
C ALA A 181 4.12 11.03 -6.52
N VAL A 182 4.87 10.17 -7.20
CA VAL A 182 6.20 10.53 -7.71
C VAL A 182 6.21 10.34 -9.22
N PHE A 183 6.56 11.40 -9.96
CA PHE A 183 6.76 11.31 -11.40
C PHE A 183 8.23 11.53 -11.76
N ASP A 184 8.84 10.53 -12.36
CA ASP A 184 10.19 10.65 -12.90
C ASP A 184 10.13 11.14 -14.35
N HIS A 185 10.39 12.42 -14.55
CA HIS A 185 10.45 13.03 -15.90
C HIS A 185 11.54 12.43 -16.78
N THR A 186 12.59 11.86 -16.19
CA THR A 186 13.72 11.30 -16.94
C THR A 186 13.33 10.02 -17.66
N THR A 187 12.60 9.14 -16.96
CA THR A 187 12.17 7.84 -17.51
C THR A 187 10.74 7.87 -18.03
N GLY A 188 9.91 8.78 -17.51
CA GLY A 188 8.47 8.83 -17.75
C GLY A 188 7.68 7.85 -16.88
N VAL A 189 8.24 7.38 -15.76
CA VAL A 189 7.53 6.52 -14.81
C VAL A 189 6.74 7.35 -13.81
N LEU A 190 5.45 7.08 -13.69
CA LEU A 190 4.56 7.63 -12.67
C LEU A 190 4.29 6.57 -11.60
N PHE A 191 4.80 6.77 -10.39
CA PHE A 191 4.44 6.02 -9.21
C PHE A 191 3.20 6.65 -8.61
N ALA A 192 2.02 6.14 -8.99
CA ALA A 192 0.74 6.69 -8.60
C ALA A 192 0.31 6.30 -7.19
N ILE A 193 1.06 5.38 -6.58
CA ILE A 193 0.80 4.86 -5.23
C ILE A 193 -0.66 4.39 -5.07
N ASP A 194 -1.20 4.42 -3.87
CA ASP A 194 -2.58 3.99 -3.54
C ASP A 194 -3.68 4.95 -4.03
N GLN A 195 -3.31 5.93 -4.85
CA GLN A 195 -4.29 6.64 -5.67
C GLN A 195 -4.83 5.75 -6.79
N VAL A 196 -4.04 4.77 -7.26
CA VAL A 196 -4.42 3.88 -8.36
C VAL A 196 -4.28 2.42 -7.93
N PHE A 197 -5.36 1.69 -8.10
CA PHE A 197 -5.44 0.25 -7.93
C PHE A 197 -5.68 -0.40 -9.29
N ASN A 198 -4.97 -1.47 -9.59
CA ASN A 198 -5.11 -2.20 -10.85
C ASN A 198 -5.40 -3.68 -10.57
N GLN A 199 -6.58 -4.16 -10.96
CA GLN A 199 -7.06 -5.52 -10.68
C GLN A 199 -7.13 -5.87 -9.18
N ARG A 200 -7.15 -4.86 -8.32
CA ARG A 200 -7.29 -4.94 -6.87
C ARG A 200 -8.30 -3.89 -6.43
N THR A 201 -9.21 -4.28 -5.56
CA THR A 201 -10.24 -3.36 -5.06
C THR A 201 -9.62 -2.32 -4.12
N PRO A 202 -9.89 -1.03 -4.32
CA PRO A 202 -9.39 0.03 -3.47
C PRO A 202 -9.75 -0.16 -1.99
N THR A 203 -8.78 0.12 -1.12
CA THR A 203 -8.95 0.17 0.33
C THR A 203 -9.35 1.58 0.77
N LEU A 204 -10.48 1.74 1.50
CA LEU A 204 -11.12 3.05 1.68
C LEU A 204 -11.30 3.57 3.11
N PRO A 205 -10.72 3.01 4.19
CA PRO A 205 -11.05 3.43 5.57
C PRO A 205 -10.84 4.92 5.84
N ASN A 206 -9.84 5.52 5.21
CA ASN A 206 -9.43 6.91 5.40
C ASN A 206 -9.81 7.82 4.22
N ALA A 207 -10.58 7.31 3.25
CA ALA A 207 -10.80 7.98 1.99
C ALA A 207 -11.77 9.17 2.06
N ASP A 208 -11.40 10.24 1.34
CA ASP A 208 -12.28 11.28 0.86
C ASP A 208 -12.49 11.09 -0.65
N LEU A 209 -13.66 10.58 -1.03
CA LEU A 209 -13.94 10.21 -2.42
C LEU A 209 -13.94 11.42 -3.37
N ALA A 210 -14.32 12.61 -2.88
CA ALA A 210 -14.34 13.82 -3.71
C ALA A 210 -12.93 14.30 -4.02
N GLN A 211 -12.06 14.35 -3.02
CA GLN A 211 -10.64 14.68 -3.21
C GLN A 211 -9.94 13.61 -4.05
N TRP A 212 -10.23 12.32 -3.82
CA TRP A 212 -9.61 11.24 -4.58
C TRP A 212 -9.93 11.33 -6.07
N ARG A 213 -11.17 11.63 -6.44
CA ARG A 213 -11.54 11.86 -7.85
C ARG A 213 -10.76 13.02 -8.48
N GLN A 214 -10.54 14.11 -7.73
CA GLN A 214 -9.73 15.25 -8.20
C GLN A 214 -8.27 14.82 -8.41
N SER A 215 -7.69 14.09 -7.48
CA SER A 215 -6.33 13.54 -7.57
C SER A 215 -6.18 12.57 -8.74
N LEU A 216 -7.16 11.71 -9.00
CA LEU A 216 -7.17 10.83 -10.18
C LEU A 216 -7.20 11.63 -11.49
N ALA A 217 -7.98 12.74 -11.55
CA ALA A 217 -8.00 13.61 -12.71
C ALA A 217 -6.65 14.31 -12.92
N GLN A 218 -5.98 14.72 -11.83
CA GLN A 218 -4.63 15.30 -11.88
C GLN A 218 -3.60 14.27 -12.40
N LEU A 219 -3.63 13.04 -11.88
CA LEU A 219 -2.73 11.97 -12.34
C LEU A 219 -2.96 11.59 -13.80
N ALA A 220 -4.20 11.58 -14.26
CA ALA A 220 -4.52 11.31 -15.67
C ALA A 220 -3.95 12.35 -16.65
N ALA A 221 -3.67 13.56 -16.18
CA ALA A 221 -3.05 14.63 -16.98
C ALA A 221 -1.50 14.56 -17.02
N VAL A 222 -0.88 13.72 -16.20
CA VAL A 222 0.58 13.52 -16.21
C VAL A 222 0.99 12.78 -17.50
N PRO A 223 2.00 13.25 -18.25
CA PRO A 223 2.43 12.61 -19.50
C PRO A 223 3.35 11.40 -19.25
N PHE A 224 2.87 10.41 -18.51
CA PHE A 224 3.67 9.22 -18.19
C PHE A 224 3.76 8.25 -19.38
N LYS A 225 4.80 7.42 -19.38
CA LYS A 225 5.01 6.28 -20.29
C LYS A 225 4.69 4.94 -19.62
N LEU A 226 4.83 4.91 -18.29
CA LEU A 226 4.54 3.76 -17.44
C LEU A 226 3.93 4.24 -16.13
N LEU A 227 2.82 3.60 -15.74
CA LEU A 227 2.12 3.81 -14.49
C LEU A 227 2.43 2.64 -13.56
N VAL A 228 2.93 2.93 -12.37
CA VAL A 228 3.07 1.99 -11.26
C VAL A 228 1.97 2.29 -10.24
N PRO A 229 0.93 1.45 -10.14
CA PRO A 229 -0.11 1.60 -9.12
C PRO A 229 0.44 1.20 -7.75
N GLY A 230 -0.26 1.56 -6.66
CA GLY A 230 0.08 1.04 -5.34
C GLY A 230 -0.12 -0.48 -5.26
N HIS A 231 -1.19 -0.98 -5.87
CA HIS A 231 -1.51 -2.40 -5.88
C HIS A 231 -1.86 -2.89 -7.28
N GLY A 232 -1.34 -4.08 -7.62
CA GLY A 232 -1.56 -4.76 -8.87
C GLY A 232 -0.58 -4.37 -9.99
N PRO A 233 -0.75 -4.91 -11.20
CA PRO A 233 0.25 -4.81 -12.26
C PRO A 233 0.40 -3.39 -12.82
N VAL A 234 1.59 -3.08 -13.35
CA VAL A 234 1.89 -1.83 -14.05
C VAL A 234 1.04 -1.66 -15.32
N SER A 235 0.89 -0.42 -15.80
CA SER A 235 0.19 -0.13 -17.06
C SER A 235 0.95 0.91 -17.89
N ARG A 236 0.79 0.82 -19.23
CA ARG A 236 1.34 1.81 -20.17
C ARG A 236 0.31 2.87 -20.58
N ASP A 237 -0.88 2.80 -20.03
CA ASP A 237 -1.98 3.72 -20.30
C ASP A 237 -2.72 4.13 -19.01
N ALA A 238 -3.69 5.02 -19.13
CA ALA A 238 -4.47 5.52 -18.03
C ALA A 238 -5.69 4.65 -17.64
N ALA A 239 -5.83 3.44 -18.20
CA ALA A 239 -6.96 2.57 -17.90
C ALA A 239 -7.11 2.25 -16.40
N PRO A 240 -6.05 1.98 -15.61
CA PRO A 240 -6.19 1.77 -14.18
C PRO A 240 -6.68 3.01 -13.42
N ILE A 241 -6.28 4.22 -13.85
CA ILE A 241 -6.78 5.48 -13.27
C ILE A 241 -8.30 5.60 -13.50
N ALA A 242 -8.74 5.36 -14.74
CA ALA A 242 -10.15 5.39 -15.10
C ALA A 242 -10.97 4.31 -14.36
N ALA A 243 -10.43 3.09 -14.25
CA ALA A 243 -11.07 1.98 -13.55
C ALA A 243 -11.20 2.24 -12.04
N THR A 244 -10.16 2.80 -11.41
CA THR A 244 -10.23 3.22 -9.99
C THR A 244 -11.32 4.26 -9.80
N ARG A 245 -11.40 5.27 -10.68
CA ARG A 245 -12.44 6.30 -10.63
C ARG A 245 -13.85 5.70 -10.80
N ASP A 246 -14.06 4.81 -11.78
CA ASP A 246 -15.34 4.13 -11.99
C ASP A 246 -15.76 3.34 -10.76
N TYR A 247 -14.81 2.68 -10.10
CA TYR A 247 -15.08 1.99 -8.84
C TYR A 247 -15.56 2.96 -7.74
N LEU A 248 -14.88 4.09 -7.55
CA LEU A 248 -15.26 5.10 -6.55
C LEU A 248 -16.64 5.70 -6.85
N ASP A 249 -16.95 5.93 -8.12
CA ASP A 249 -18.25 6.47 -8.56
C ASP A 249 -19.37 5.47 -8.31
N TRP A 250 -19.17 4.21 -8.67
CA TRP A 250 -20.10 3.13 -8.39
C TRP A 250 -20.33 2.95 -6.89
N LEU A 251 -19.29 2.90 -6.11
CA LEU A 251 -19.35 2.72 -4.64
C LEU A 251 -20.14 3.85 -4.00
N ASP A 252 -19.83 5.11 -4.30
CA ASP A 252 -20.52 6.28 -3.75
C ASP A 252 -22.01 6.28 -4.09
N ALA A 253 -22.36 6.01 -5.35
CA ALA A 253 -23.73 5.92 -5.81
C ALA A 253 -24.50 4.78 -5.12
N THR A 254 -23.86 3.61 -4.99
CA THR A 254 -24.50 2.43 -4.37
C THR A 254 -24.73 2.63 -2.86
N LEU A 255 -23.77 3.23 -2.15
CA LEU A 255 -23.92 3.51 -0.72
C LEU A 255 -25.01 4.56 -0.47
N ARG A 256 -25.12 5.57 -1.36
CA ARG A 256 -26.15 6.59 -1.30
C ARG A 256 -27.55 5.97 -1.53
N ASP A 257 -27.74 5.21 -2.60
CA ASP A 257 -28.99 4.52 -2.90
C ASP A 257 -29.42 3.59 -1.76
N ALA A 258 -28.48 2.80 -1.24
CA ALA A 258 -28.75 1.90 -0.12
C ALA A 258 -29.25 2.66 1.13
N ALA A 259 -28.61 3.78 1.47
CA ALA A 259 -29.01 4.61 2.61
C ALA A 259 -30.37 5.30 2.39
N GLU A 260 -30.63 5.83 1.19
CA GLU A 260 -31.92 6.44 0.82
C GLU A 260 -33.06 5.42 0.88
N ARG A 261 -32.80 4.16 0.57
CA ARG A 261 -33.75 3.05 0.72
C ARG A 261 -33.89 2.54 2.15
N GLY A 262 -33.10 3.05 3.10
CA GLY A 262 -33.12 2.65 4.50
C GLY A 262 -32.57 1.26 4.77
N LEU A 263 -31.66 0.76 3.91
CA LEU A 263 -31.02 -0.54 4.13
C LEU A 263 -30.09 -0.47 5.36
N ALA A 264 -30.15 -1.48 6.21
CA ALA A 264 -29.17 -1.65 7.28
C ALA A 264 -27.78 -1.94 6.69
N PRO A 265 -26.68 -1.62 7.42
CA PRO A 265 -25.32 -1.93 6.96
C PRO A 265 -25.12 -3.40 6.54
N THR A 266 -25.72 -4.33 7.27
CA THR A 266 -25.67 -5.77 6.97
C THR A 266 -26.39 -6.14 5.66
N GLU A 267 -27.47 -5.45 5.32
CA GLU A 267 -28.18 -5.63 4.05
C GLU A 267 -27.38 -5.02 2.89
N ALA A 268 -26.80 -3.82 3.10
CA ALA A 268 -25.93 -3.19 2.14
C ALA A 268 -24.71 -4.08 1.80
N MET A 269 -24.14 -4.80 2.77
CA MET A 269 -23.04 -5.76 2.56
C MET A 269 -23.40 -6.91 1.61
N LEU A 270 -24.67 -7.20 1.41
CA LEU A 270 -25.16 -8.27 0.53
C LEU A 270 -25.43 -7.79 -0.90
N LEU A 271 -25.41 -6.49 -1.16
CA LEU A 271 -25.63 -5.95 -2.50
C LEU A 271 -24.63 -6.55 -3.52
N PRO A 272 -25.05 -6.74 -4.78
CA PRO A 272 -24.19 -7.27 -5.81
C PRO A 272 -23.08 -6.30 -6.17
N ILE A 273 -21.86 -6.84 -6.36
CA ILE A 273 -20.75 -6.10 -6.96
C ILE A 273 -20.84 -6.30 -8.48
N PRO A 274 -20.80 -5.23 -9.30
CA PRO A 274 -20.80 -5.34 -10.75
C PRO A 274 -19.67 -6.26 -11.24
N GLU A 275 -19.92 -7.01 -12.30
CA GLU A 275 -18.99 -8.00 -12.83
C GLU A 275 -17.62 -7.41 -13.17
N ARG A 276 -17.60 -6.16 -13.68
CA ARG A 276 -16.34 -5.45 -13.99
C ARG A 276 -15.41 -5.22 -12.79
N PHE A 277 -15.94 -5.34 -11.55
CA PHE A 277 -15.17 -5.24 -10.30
C PHE A 277 -15.14 -6.56 -9.52
N ALA A 278 -16.06 -7.48 -9.80
CA ALA A 278 -16.24 -8.70 -9.02
C ALA A 278 -15.01 -9.64 -9.05
N HIS A 279 -14.20 -9.53 -10.11
CA HIS A 279 -12.98 -10.33 -10.30
C HIS A 279 -11.71 -9.64 -9.78
N TRP A 280 -11.81 -8.41 -9.26
CA TRP A 280 -10.67 -7.75 -8.66
C TRP A 280 -10.30 -8.42 -7.33
N GLY A 281 -9.00 -8.43 -7.02
CA GLY A 281 -8.54 -8.94 -5.73
C GLY A 281 -9.31 -8.32 -4.57
N GLU A 282 -9.74 -9.14 -3.61
CA GLU A 282 -10.45 -8.77 -2.38
C GLU A 282 -11.80 -8.04 -2.58
N ALA A 283 -12.46 -8.16 -3.73
CA ALA A 283 -13.66 -7.40 -4.07
C ALA A 283 -14.74 -7.46 -2.97
N ARG A 284 -15.09 -8.65 -2.49
CA ARG A 284 -16.13 -8.80 -1.46
C ARG A 284 -15.67 -8.35 -0.07
N ALA A 285 -14.39 -8.57 0.26
CA ALA A 285 -13.84 -8.18 1.55
C ALA A 285 -13.76 -6.65 1.66
N GLU A 286 -13.23 -5.98 0.64
CA GLU A 286 -13.12 -4.51 0.63
C GLU A 286 -14.50 -3.83 0.49
N TRP A 287 -15.48 -4.43 -0.21
CA TRP A 287 -16.85 -3.95 -0.20
C TRP A 287 -17.41 -3.90 1.23
N ARG A 288 -17.33 -5.01 1.96
CA ARG A 288 -17.80 -5.09 3.35
C ARG A 288 -17.06 -4.12 4.27
N ARG A 289 -15.75 -4.01 4.09
CA ARG A 289 -14.90 -3.10 4.85
C ARG A 289 -15.29 -1.64 4.57
N SER A 290 -15.51 -1.28 3.32
CA SER A 290 -15.96 0.06 2.92
C SER A 290 -17.28 0.43 3.59
N ILE A 291 -18.25 -0.49 3.64
CA ILE A 291 -19.52 -0.27 4.36
C ILE A 291 -19.26 -0.03 5.84
N GLY A 292 -18.43 -0.86 6.49
CA GLY A 292 -18.12 -0.71 7.91
C GLY A 292 -17.54 0.66 8.28
N PHE A 293 -16.74 1.26 7.40
CA PHE A 293 -16.12 2.56 7.65
C PHE A 293 -16.90 3.77 7.14
N MET A 294 -17.66 3.59 6.05
CA MET A 294 -18.21 4.73 5.31
C MET A 294 -19.72 4.87 5.44
N TYR A 295 -20.47 3.75 5.61
CA TYR A 295 -21.91 3.74 5.44
C TYR A 295 -22.67 4.66 6.42
N GLY A 296 -22.23 4.73 7.68
CA GLY A 296 -22.86 5.59 8.68
C GLY A 296 -22.93 7.08 8.32
N ARG A 297 -22.02 7.58 7.44
CA ARG A 297 -22.12 8.96 6.94
C ARG A 297 -23.24 9.13 5.90
N TYR A 298 -23.49 8.10 5.09
CA TYR A 298 -24.57 8.09 4.11
C TYR A 298 -25.92 7.97 4.80
N GLU A 299 -26.05 7.11 5.83
CA GLU A 299 -27.25 7.02 6.66
C GLU A 299 -27.60 8.37 7.29
N ARG A 300 -26.61 9.05 7.90
CA ARG A 300 -26.83 10.40 8.47
C ARG A 300 -27.25 11.42 7.43
N ALA A 301 -26.72 11.35 6.22
CA ALA A 301 -27.10 12.26 5.14
C ALA A 301 -28.50 11.99 4.59
N ALA A 302 -28.91 10.72 4.53
CA ALA A 302 -30.25 10.30 4.09
C ALA A 302 -31.33 10.60 5.13
N LEU A 303 -30.97 10.74 6.41
CA LEU A 303 -31.88 11.00 7.53
C LEU A 303 -31.62 12.38 8.16
N PRO A 304 -31.95 13.48 7.49
CA PRO A 304 -31.60 14.85 7.92
C PRO A 304 -32.14 15.23 9.30
N TRP A 305 -33.21 14.59 9.78
CA TRP A 305 -33.76 14.81 11.13
C TRP A 305 -32.90 14.24 12.25
N LEU A 306 -31.92 13.37 11.94
CA LEU A 306 -30.91 12.88 12.89
C LEU A 306 -29.67 13.77 12.93
N SER A 307 -29.57 14.74 12.03
CA SER A 307 -28.46 15.69 12.06
C SER A 307 -28.67 16.68 13.22
N PRO A 308 -27.67 16.96 14.07
CA PRO A 308 -27.81 18.01 15.08
C PRO A 308 -28.13 19.35 14.38
N PRO A 309 -28.94 20.23 14.98
CA PRO A 309 -29.17 21.56 14.43
C PRO A 309 -27.84 22.28 14.27
N ARG A 310 -27.68 22.98 13.13
CA ARG A 310 -26.49 23.77 12.82
C ARG A 310 -26.37 24.94 13.77
#